data_677599f036d47fca7dacbf36857e3566
#
_entry.id   677599f036d47fca7dacbf36857e3566
#
_cell.length_a   1.000
_cell.length_b   1.000
_cell.length_c   1.000
_cell.angle_alpha   90.00
_cell.angle_beta   90.00
_cell.angle_gamma   90.00
#
_symmetry.space_group_name_H-M   'P 1'
#
loop_
_entity.id
_entity.type
_entity.pdbx_description
1 polymer ?
#
loop_
_entity_poly.entity_id
_entity_poly.type
_entity_poly.pdbx_seq_one_letter_code
_entity_poly.pdbx_strand_id
1 'polypeptide(L)'
;MTTRSDFDRSLETWLADVRPTSPPGWLLDQTRERLAETDRRSQWLIPDRWTWNANARRVVAGGRIVLVAAVLLLIVLAALAAVVLVGAPRPAPPFGLTTAGYITLDSADGIVVARIDGSDRHVLVPPDGQSISPIWSRDGLHLAFWHRARTVGPWSLVVVGRDGAARHVIAEGVTLREREESLNQPSSITWSPDSQRMAYAADTPAGSAIFVGDIEGGATAITDPKLKGIDPAWAPDGTSIVFVSETSTTLHSVAPDGTGEHQLATLKDIVLWPDWSPDGASLAVSAAVDDQLDVFTVSADGTTVTNVSHDPSAEFSPSWSPDGSRLAWARAPADESARAWVVVSDRAGTRIVELRVPADLAPPVWSPDGTRLYSYVMDDAERFYQLLVLDPEGVAPPVRIQADGNVGNGSWQRLP
;
A
#
# COMPACT_ATOMS: atom_id res chain seq x y z
N MET A 1 20.89 -10.27 36.72
CA MET A 1 19.48 -9.86 36.92
C MET A 1 19.51 -8.52 37.64
N THR A 2 19.53 -7.44 36.93
CA THR A 2 19.40 -6.08 37.48
C THR A 2 17.93 -5.87 37.81
N THR A 3 17.63 -5.62 39.04
CA THR A 3 16.24 -5.43 39.48
C THR A 3 15.75 -4.04 39.04
N ARG A 4 14.45 -3.92 38.78
CA ARG A 4 13.79 -2.66 38.37
C ARG A 4 14.14 -1.49 39.31
N SER A 5 14.45 -1.77 40.58
CA SER A 5 14.89 -0.78 41.59
C SER A 5 16.29 -0.20 41.34
N ASP A 6 17.17 -0.91 40.66
CA ASP A 6 18.52 -0.43 40.37
C ASP A 6 18.52 0.51 39.14
N PHE A 7 17.65 0.25 38.18
CA PHE A 7 17.44 1.13 37.03
C PHE A 7 16.81 2.46 37.45
N ASP A 8 15.76 2.41 38.29
CA ASP A 8 15.09 3.62 38.77
C ASP A 8 16.04 4.51 39.59
N ARG A 9 16.90 3.90 40.41
CA ARG A 9 17.91 4.63 41.19
C ARG A 9 19.00 5.26 40.29
N SER A 10 19.42 4.57 39.26
CA SER A 10 20.38 5.11 38.30
C SER A 10 19.78 6.25 37.47
N LEU A 11 18.48 6.15 37.11
CA LEU A 11 17.76 7.19 36.39
C LEU A 11 17.57 8.46 37.24
N GLU A 12 17.22 8.31 38.54
CA GLU A 12 17.11 9.45 39.45
C GLU A 12 18.44 10.15 39.68
N THR A 13 19.54 9.40 39.78
CA THR A 13 20.90 9.96 39.90
C THR A 13 21.30 10.74 38.65
N TRP A 14 20.99 10.18 37.47
CA TRP A 14 21.27 10.85 36.19
C TRP A 14 20.41 12.11 35.99
N LEU A 15 19.13 12.07 36.37
CA LEU A 15 18.24 13.23 36.31
C LEU A 15 18.64 14.36 37.28
N ALA A 16 19.21 14.01 38.41
CA ALA A 16 19.73 14.99 39.38
C ALA A 16 20.99 15.71 38.87
N ASP A 17 21.84 15.01 38.12
CA ASP A 17 23.08 15.53 37.54
C ASP A 17 22.84 16.44 36.31
N VAL A 18 21.72 16.23 35.60
CA VAL A 18 21.40 16.99 34.37
C VAL A 18 20.51 18.21 34.64
N ARG A 19 19.95 18.39 35.83
CA ARG A 19 19.16 19.57 36.18
C ARG A 19 20.03 20.71 36.65
N PRO A 20 20.19 21.80 35.86
CA PRO A 20 20.72 23.02 36.40
C PRO A 20 19.79 23.55 37.48
N THR A 21 20.30 23.82 38.65
CA THR A 21 19.56 24.28 39.84
C THR A 21 18.97 25.70 39.68
N SER A 22 19.25 26.37 38.59
CA SER A 22 18.62 27.62 38.16
C SER A 22 18.85 27.83 36.66
N PRO A 23 17.88 28.39 35.93
CA PRO A 23 18.11 28.75 34.53
C PRO A 23 19.24 29.79 34.43
N PRO A 24 20.07 29.71 33.39
CA PRO A 24 21.15 30.71 33.17
C PRO A 24 20.57 32.13 33.15
N GLY A 25 21.21 33.08 33.83
CA GLY A 25 20.72 34.46 33.98
C GLY A 25 20.38 35.13 32.65
N TRP A 26 21.11 34.82 31.57
CA TRP A 26 20.87 35.35 30.22
C TRP A 26 19.49 34.94 29.64
N LEU A 27 18.94 33.80 30.04
CA LEU A 27 17.63 33.33 29.56
C LEU A 27 16.48 34.12 30.18
N LEU A 28 16.63 34.55 31.43
CA LEU A 28 15.68 35.43 32.12
C LEU A 28 15.71 36.85 31.58
N ASP A 29 16.88 37.34 31.21
CA ASP A 29 17.03 38.66 30.63
C ASP A 29 16.49 38.74 29.21
N GLN A 30 16.74 37.76 28.36
CA GLN A 30 16.12 37.64 27.02
C GLN A 30 14.59 37.53 27.09
N THR A 31 14.07 36.86 28.10
CA THR A 31 12.62 36.70 28.27
C THR A 31 11.98 37.99 28.74
N ARG A 32 12.66 38.76 29.59
CA ARG A 32 12.24 40.09 30.02
C ARG A 32 12.29 41.14 28.91
N GLU A 33 13.34 41.14 28.09
CA GLU A 33 13.43 42.01 26.91
C GLU A 33 12.30 41.69 25.88
N ARG A 34 12.04 40.44 25.58
CA ARG A 34 10.94 40.07 24.69
C ARG A 34 9.55 40.38 25.25
N LEU A 35 9.35 40.32 26.56
CA LEU A 35 8.13 40.75 27.21
C LEU A 35 7.95 42.26 27.20
N ALA A 36 9.04 43.03 27.30
CA ALA A 36 9.02 44.49 27.20
C ALA A 36 8.73 44.99 25.77
N GLU A 37 9.14 44.24 24.75
CA GLU A 37 8.83 44.56 23.35
C GLU A 37 7.40 44.19 22.93
N THR A 38 6.74 43.28 23.66
CA THR A 38 5.37 42.82 23.34
C THR A 38 4.25 43.67 23.96
N ASP A 39 4.56 44.68 24.72
CA ASP A 39 3.53 45.51 25.40
C ASP A 39 2.95 46.63 24.52
N ARG A 40 2.93 46.46 23.19
CA ARG A 40 2.12 47.27 22.30
C ARG A 40 0.87 46.49 21.88
N ARG A 41 -0.06 46.27 22.82
CA ARG A 41 -1.42 45.92 22.46
C ARG A 41 -1.97 47.04 21.60
N SER A 42 -2.33 46.70 20.37
CA SER A 42 -3.06 47.54 19.45
C SER A 42 -4.22 48.22 20.22
N GLN A 43 -4.28 49.53 20.20
CA GLN A 43 -5.30 50.35 20.87
C GLN A 43 -6.76 50.10 20.39
N TRP A 44 -6.94 49.14 19.53
CA TRP A 44 -8.22 48.76 18.91
C TRP A 44 -9.08 47.78 19.74
N LEU A 45 -8.57 47.27 20.85
CA LEU A 45 -9.25 46.26 21.68
C LEU A 45 -9.60 46.76 23.09
N ILE A 46 -9.64 48.08 23.35
CA ILE A 46 -10.07 48.60 24.64
C ILE A 46 -11.60 48.89 24.56
N PRO A 47 -12.44 48.21 25.39
CA PRO A 47 -13.88 48.36 25.34
C PRO A 47 -14.40 49.77 25.67
N ASP A 48 -13.60 50.60 26.37
CA ASP A 48 -14.06 51.91 26.92
C ASP A 48 -14.07 53.05 25.92
N ARG A 49 -13.67 52.88 24.67
CA ARG A 49 -13.73 53.92 23.63
C ARG A 49 -14.96 53.83 22.72
N TRP A 50 -15.88 52.97 23.00
CA TRP A 50 -17.15 52.87 22.24
C TRP A 50 -18.25 53.71 22.92
N THR A 51 -18.02 55.03 23.12
CA THR A 51 -19.11 55.95 23.47
C THR A 51 -19.95 56.23 22.25
N TRP A 52 -21.11 55.67 22.25
CA TRP A 52 -22.12 55.87 21.20
C TRP A 52 -22.74 57.22 21.25
N ASN A 53 -22.59 58.01 20.17
CA ASN A 53 -23.31 59.24 19.98
C ASN A 53 -24.76 58.92 19.66
N ALA A 54 -25.70 59.43 20.50
CA ALA A 54 -27.10 59.03 20.52
C ALA A 54 -27.94 59.41 19.26
N ASN A 55 -27.34 60.09 18.27
CA ASN A 55 -28.03 60.55 17.07
C ASN A 55 -27.94 59.63 15.83
N ALA A 56 -27.26 58.49 15.95
CA ALA A 56 -27.14 57.51 14.83
C ALA A 56 -28.18 56.38 14.88
N ARG A 57 -29.25 56.52 15.63
CA ARG A 57 -30.20 55.42 15.95
C ARG A 57 -31.04 54.89 14.79
N ARG A 58 -30.99 55.44 13.57
CA ARG A 58 -31.84 54.98 12.45
C ARG A 58 -31.16 54.25 11.30
N VAL A 59 -29.82 54.28 11.19
CA VAL A 59 -29.08 53.60 10.10
C VAL A 59 -28.44 52.30 10.54
N VAL A 60 -28.30 52.06 11.86
CA VAL A 60 -27.51 50.95 12.41
C VAL A 60 -28.32 49.68 12.65
N ALA A 61 -29.67 49.75 12.65
CA ALA A 61 -30.50 48.55 12.84
C ALA A 61 -30.38 47.56 11.66
N GLY A 62 -30.31 48.05 10.42
CA GLY A 62 -30.14 47.21 9.23
C GLY A 62 -28.75 46.52 9.15
N GLY A 63 -27.67 47.26 9.49
CA GLY A 63 -26.33 46.75 9.46
C GLY A 63 -26.04 45.67 10.51
N ARG A 64 -26.65 45.76 11.70
CA ARG A 64 -26.54 44.73 12.73
C ARG A 64 -27.30 43.46 12.36
N ILE A 65 -28.47 43.58 11.74
CA ILE A 65 -29.23 42.41 11.26
C ILE A 65 -28.47 41.72 10.13
N VAL A 66 -27.84 42.46 9.22
CA VAL A 66 -27.02 41.91 8.13
C VAL A 66 -25.77 41.26 8.69
N LEU A 67 -25.10 41.86 9.68
CA LEU A 67 -23.90 41.27 10.31
C LEU A 67 -24.24 39.98 11.09
N VAL A 68 -25.33 39.99 11.85
CA VAL A 68 -25.79 38.80 12.59
C VAL A 68 -26.24 37.72 11.61
N ALA A 69 -26.94 38.07 10.53
CA ALA A 69 -27.31 37.13 9.48
C ALA A 69 -26.09 36.54 8.75
N ALA A 70 -25.06 37.34 8.48
CA ALA A 70 -23.81 36.87 7.87
C ALA A 70 -23.01 35.95 8.80
N VAL A 71 -22.95 36.26 10.10
CA VAL A 71 -22.30 35.41 11.10
C VAL A 71 -23.07 34.09 11.28
N LEU A 72 -24.39 34.13 11.34
CA LEU A 72 -25.24 32.92 11.40
C LEU A 72 -25.11 32.09 10.14
N LEU A 73 -25.04 32.71 8.96
CA LEU A 73 -24.79 32.00 7.70
C LEU A 73 -23.42 31.34 7.68
N LEU A 74 -22.38 32.02 8.16
CA LEU A 74 -21.05 31.45 8.30
C LEU A 74 -21.02 30.29 9.30
N ILE A 75 -21.72 30.37 10.41
CA ILE A 75 -21.86 29.28 11.39
C ILE A 75 -22.59 28.10 10.76
N VAL A 76 -23.69 28.35 10.02
CA VAL A 76 -24.43 27.31 9.33
C VAL A 76 -23.58 26.65 8.21
N LEU A 77 -22.84 27.45 7.45
CA LEU A 77 -21.93 26.95 6.44
C LEU A 77 -20.77 26.15 7.06
N ALA A 78 -20.22 26.62 8.18
CA ALA A 78 -19.20 25.89 8.93
C ALA A 78 -19.74 24.59 9.55
N ALA A 79 -21.00 24.62 10.07
CA ALA A 79 -21.65 23.43 10.57
C ALA A 79 -22.01 22.45 9.45
N LEU A 80 -22.47 22.94 8.28
CA LEU A 80 -22.68 22.12 7.08
C LEU A 80 -21.36 21.52 6.57
N ALA A 81 -20.29 22.32 6.51
CA ALA A 81 -18.96 21.83 6.16
C ALA A 81 -18.45 20.80 7.19
N ALA A 82 -18.69 21.01 8.48
CA ALA A 82 -18.36 20.04 9.52
C ALA A 82 -19.21 18.75 9.39
N VAL A 83 -20.49 18.84 9.05
CA VAL A 83 -21.35 17.68 8.79
C VAL A 83 -20.91 16.93 7.53
N VAL A 84 -20.51 17.64 6.48
CA VAL A 84 -19.96 17.03 5.26
C VAL A 84 -18.58 16.42 5.50
N LEU A 85 -17.73 17.05 6.33
CA LEU A 85 -16.39 16.55 6.65
C LEU A 85 -16.38 15.50 7.77
N VAL A 86 -17.33 15.55 8.70
CA VAL A 86 -17.38 14.65 9.88
C VAL A 86 -18.48 13.60 9.74
N GLY A 87 -19.53 13.88 8.98
CA GLY A 87 -20.71 13.02 8.86
C GLY A 87 -20.77 12.14 7.62
N ALA A 88 -19.85 12.31 6.64
CA ALA A 88 -19.65 11.24 5.68
C ALA A 88 -19.03 10.07 6.46
N PRO A 89 -19.63 8.86 6.48
CA PRO A 89 -18.93 7.70 6.94
C PRO A 89 -17.64 7.67 6.11
N ARG A 90 -16.49 7.91 6.76
CA ARG A 90 -15.21 7.63 6.12
C ARG A 90 -15.34 6.19 5.72
N PRO A 91 -15.26 5.82 4.42
CA PRO A 91 -15.15 4.42 4.06
C PRO A 91 -14.03 3.88 4.94
N ALA A 92 -14.29 2.78 5.63
CA ALA A 92 -13.25 2.10 6.38
C ALA A 92 -12.05 2.02 5.45
N PRO A 93 -10.84 2.37 5.90
CA PRO A 93 -9.70 2.39 5.01
C PRO A 93 -9.66 1.04 4.30
N PRO A 94 -9.68 0.99 2.96
CA PRO A 94 -9.76 -0.25 2.19
C PRO A 94 -8.55 -1.15 2.43
N PHE A 95 -7.61 -0.66 3.22
CA PHE A 95 -6.36 -1.24 3.63
C PHE A 95 -6.31 -1.25 5.17
N GLY A 96 -7.12 -1.88 5.87
CA GLY A 96 -7.05 -2.10 7.32
C GLY A 96 -7.02 -3.59 7.60
N LEU A 97 -6.77 -3.95 8.87
CA LEU A 97 -6.90 -5.32 9.33
C LEU A 97 -8.34 -5.81 9.11
N THR A 98 -8.46 -6.97 8.49
CA THR A 98 -9.73 -7.69 8.34
C THR A 98 -9.49 -9.17 8.58
N THR A 99 -10.54 -9.94 8.78
CA THR A 99 -10.41 -11.40 8.93
C THR A 99 -9.91 -12.02 7.63
N ALA A 100 -8.94 -12.93 7.73
CA ALA A 100 -8.47 -13.72 6.59
C ALA A 100 -9.53 -14.75 6.19
N GLY A 101 -9.86 -14.78 4.91
CA GLY A 101 -10.73 -15.76 4.30
C GLY A 101 -9.94 -16.92 3.71
N TYR A 102 -10.22 -17.23 2.45
CA TYR A 102 -9.49 -18.24 1.68
C TYR A 102 -8.21 -17.67 1.09
N ILE A 103 -7.23 -18.54 0.89
CA ILE A 103 -6.12 -18.34 -0.03
C ILE A 103 -6.52 -18.92 -1.37
N THR A 104 -6.37 -18.16 -2.46
CA THR A 104 -6.49 -18.70 -3.82
C THR A 104 -5.16 -19.15 -4.36
N LEU A 105 -5.21 -20.17 -5.18
CA LEU A 105 -4.05 -20.75 -5.85
C LEU A 105 -4.46 -21.06 -7.28
N ASP A 106 -3.64 -20.65 -8.26
CA ASP A 106 -3.78 -21.20 -9.60
C ASP A 106 -3.10 -22.59 -9.65
N SER A 107 -3.75 -23.53 -10.27
CA SER A 107 -3.28 -24.90 -10.38
C SER A 107 -3.73 -25.55 -11.68
N ALA A 108 -3.25 -26.77 -11.95
CA ALA A 108 -3.71 -27.56 -13.09
C ALA A 108 -5.22 -27.88 -13.01
N ASP A 109 -5.78 -27.91 -11.80
CA ASP A 109 -7.22 -28.14 -11.55
C ASP A 109 -8.08 -26.87 -11.69
N GLY A 110 -7.50 -25.76 -12.16
CA GLY A 110 -8.13 -24.45 -12.22
C GLY A 110 -7.72 -23.56 -11.04
N ILE A 111 -8.59 -22.64 -10.62
CA ILE A 111 -8.34 -21.84 -9.42
C ILE A 111 -8.93 -22.55 -8.22
N VAL A 112 -8.04 -22.92 -7.30
CA VAL A 112 -8.37 -23.62 -6.06
C VAL A 112 -8.35 -22.63 -4.89
N VAL A 113 -9.21 -22.82 -3.92
CA VAL A 113 -9.19 -22.08 -2.66
C VAL A 113 -8.99 -23.05 -1.50
N ALA A 114 -8.32 -22.58 -0.46
CA ALA A 114 -8.12 -23.31 0.79
C ALA A 114 -8.09 -22.33 1.97
N ARG A 115 -8.37 -22.84 3.17
CA ARG A 115 -8.13 -22.09 4.40
C ARG A 115 -6.64 -22.05 4.70
N ILE A 116 -6.24 -21.12 5.57
CA ILE A 116 -4.85 -20.90 5.97
C ILE A 116 -4.13 -22.14 6.54
N ASP A 117 -4.89 -23.08 7.09
CA ASP A 117 -4.40 -24.37 7.59
C ASP A 117 -4.45 -25.49 6.55
N GLY A 118 -4.79 -25.16 5.30
CA GLY A 118 -4.96 -26.09 4.21
C GLY A 118 -6.31 -26.85 4.19
N SER A 119 -7.16 -26.61 5.18
CA SER A 119 -8.51 -27.22 5.22
C SER A 119 -9.45 -26.56 4.21
N ASP A 120 -10.63 -27.19 4.00
CA ASP A 120 -11.70 -26.70 3.14
C ASP A 120 -11.23 -26.38 1.70
N ARG A 121 -10.32 -27.21 1.19
CA ARG A 121 -9.77 -27.05 -0.17
C ARG A 121 -10.78 -27.49 -1.19
N HIS A 122 -11.10 -26.61 -2.15
CA HIS A 122 -11.99 -26.92 -3.25
C HIS A 122 -11.68 -26.07 -4.49
N VAL A 123 -12.15 -26.53 -5.65
CA VAL A 123 -12.02 -25.79 -6.92
C VAL A 123 -13.07 -24.69 -6.95
N LEU A 124 -12.64 -23.43 -7.04
CA LEU A 124 -13.52 -22.28 -7.19
C LEU A 124 -13.82 -21.99 -8.66
N VAL A 125 -12.82 -22.06 -9.52
CA VAL A 125 -12.96 -21.89 -10.98
C VAL A 125 -12.46 -23.16 -11.66
N PRO A 126 -13.34 -23.87 -12.39
CA PRO A 126 -12.98 -25.11 -13.09
C PRO A 126 -11.85 -24.90 -14.12
N PRO A 127 -11.12 -25.97 -14.49
CA PRO A 127 -10.03 -25.92 -15.47
C PRO A 127 -10.57 -25.95 -16.90
N ASP A 128 -11.29 -24.91 -17.31
CA ASP A 128 -11.84 -24.73 -18.68
C ASP A 128 -10.83 -24.11 -19.66
N GLY A 129 -9.57 -24.05 -19.25
CA GLY A 129 -8.45 -23.46 -19.95
C GLY A 129 -7.29 -23.24 -18.99
N GLN A 130 -6.46 -22.24 -19.26
CA GLN A 130 -5.42 -21.82 -18.34
C GLN A 130 -5.89 -20.56 -17.61
N SER A 131 -5.91 -20.60 -16.28
CA SER A 131 -6.23 -19.48 -15.39
C SER A 131 -5.07 -19.22 -14.49
N ILE A 132 -4.61 -17.95 -14.40
CA ILE A 132 -3.41 -17.56 -13.62
C ILE A 132 -3.62 -16.26 -12.88
N SER A 133 -2.79 -16.03 -11.86
CA SER A 133 -2.71 -14.78 -11.06
C SER A 133 -4.06 -14.35 -10.47
N PRO A 134 -4.76 -15.22 -9.75
CA PRO A 134 -6.01 -14.87 -9.09
C PRO A 134 -5.75 -13.82 -7.98
N ILE A 135 -6.55 -12.76 -7.98
CA ILE A 135 -6.48 -11.70 -6.98
C ILE A 135 -7.87 -11.32 -6.47
N TRP A 136 -8.08 -11.40 -5.16
CA TRP A 136 -9.32 -10.98 -4.52
C TRP A 136 -9.49 -9.46 -4.52
N SER A 137 -10.71 -9.01 -4.73
CA SER A 137 -11.10 -7.63 -4.51
C SER A 137 -10.92 -7.22 -3.04
N ARG A 138 -10.86 -5.92 -2.81
CA ARG A 138 -10.63 -5.36 -1.46
C ARG A 138 -11.75 -5.69 -0.47
N ASP A 139 -12.98 -5.87 -0.96
CA ASP A 139 -14.15 -6.29 -0.17
C ASP A 139 -14.26 -7.83 -0.04
N GLY A 140 -13.39 -8.60 -0.73
CA GLY A 140 -13.41 -10.06 -0.72
C GLY A 140 -14.61 -10.71 -1.41
N LEU A 141 -15.38 -9.94 -2.19
CA LEU A 141 -16.59 -10.44 -2.86
C LEU A 141 -16.34 -10.89 -4.30
N HIS A 142 -15.24 -10.48 -4.91
CA HIS A 142 -14.90 -10.76 -6.30
C HIS A 142 -13.47 -11.28 -6.41
N LEU A 143 -13.25 -12.13 -7.41
CA LEU A 143 -11.95 -12.66 -7.77
C LEU A 143 -11.66 -12.33 -9.23
N ALA A 144 -10.58 -11.59 -9.49
CA ALA A 144 -10.07 -11.34 -10.83
C ALA A 144 -8.93 -12.29 -11.16
N PHE A 145 -8.82 -12.71 -12.42
CA PHE A 145 -7.74 -13.56 -12.90
C PHE A 145 -7.58 -13.45 -14.41
N TRP A 146 -6.41 -13.81 -14.90
CA TRP A 146 -6.17 -13.97 -16.32
C TRP A 146 -6.60 -15.36 -16.77
N HIS A 147 -7.33 -15.43 -17.88
CA HIS A 147 -7.84 -16.66 -18.45
C HIS A 147 -7.56 -16.74 -19.95
N ARG A 148 -7.19 -17.90 -20.43
CA ARG A 148 -7.19 -18.24 -21.86
C ARG A 148 -7.68 -19.68 -22.09
N ALA A 149 -8.49 -19.87 -23.11
CA ALA A 149 -9.10 -21.17 -23.40
C ALA A 149 -8.11 -22.23 -23.92
N ARG A 150 -6.92 -21.80 -24.39
CA ARG A 150 -5.88 -22.69 -24.92
C ARG A 150 -4.53 -22.30 -24.29
N THR A 151 -3.58 -23.22 -24.31
CA THR A 151 -2.22 -22.98 -23.78
C THR A 151 -1.45 -21.89 -24.52
N VAL A 152 -1.90 -21.48 -25.70
CA VAL A 152 -1.31 -20.42 -26.52
C VAL A 152 -2.42 -19.50 -27.02
N GLY A 153 -2.18 -18.22 -27.04
CA GLY A 153 -3.11 -17.20 -27.53
C GLY A 153 -3.30 -16.04 -26.53
N PRO A 154 -4.13 -15.07 -26.90
CA PRO A 154 -4.38 -13.91 -26.06
C PRO A 154 -5.11 -14.29 -24.78
N TRP A 155 -4.91 -13.45 -23.76
CA TRP A 155 -5.57 -13.57 -22.48
C TRP A 155 -6.86 -12.75 -22.43
N SER A 156 -7.72 -13.13 -21.51
CA SER A 156 -8.87 -12.34 -21.10
C SER A 156 -8.75 -12.05 -19.60
N LEU A 157 -9.04 -10.83 -19.20
CA LEU A 157 -9.23 -10.51 -17.79
C LEU A 157 -10.65 -10.86 -17.39
N VAL A 158 -10.78 -11.74 -16.42
CA VAL A 158 -12.07 -12.31 -15.98
C VAL A 158 -12.28 -12.01 -14.51
N VAL A 159 -13.51 -11.69 -14.14
CA VAL A 159 -13.95 -11.54 -12.75
C VAL A 159 -15.08 -12.56 -12.48
N VAL A 160 -15.04 -13.18 -11.32
CA VAL A 160 -16.12 -14.04 -10.78
C VAL A 160 -16.49 -13.59 -9.37
N GLY A 161 -17.68 -13.94 -8.94
CA GLY A 161 -18.08 -13.79 -7.55
C GLY A 161 -17.28 -14.71 -6.61
N ARG A 162 -17.36 -14.45 -5.31
CA ARG A 162 -16.66 -15.24 -4.28
C ARG A 162 -17.04 -16.73 -4.24
N ASP A 163 -18.10 -17.11 -4.88
CA ASP A 163 -18.60 -18.48 -5.04
C ASP A 163 -18.19 -19.11 -6.37
N GLY A 164 -17.36 -18.41 -7.17
CA GLY A 164 -16.97 -18.81 -8.52
C GLY A 164 -18.04 -18.59 -9.60
N ALA A 165 -19.19 -18.05 -9.22
CA ALA A 165 -20.28 -17.73 -10.16
C ALA A 165 -20.17 -16.29 -10.71
N ALA A 166 -21.16 -15.88 -11.50
CA ALA A 166 -21.25 -14.53 -12.07
C ALA A 166 -19.97 -14.11 -12.83
N ARG A 167 -19.58 -14.92 -13.81
CA ARG A 167 -18.39 -14.68 -14.63
C ARG A 167 -18.58 -13.51 -15.58
N HIS A 168 -17.75 -12.48 -15.45
CA HIS A 168 -17.68 -11.31 -16.32
C HIS A 168 -16.33 -11.25 -17.01
N VAL A 169 -16.32 -10.95 -18.30
CA VAL A 169 -15.09 -10.69 -19.06
C VAL A 169 -14.90 -9.19 -19.13
N ILE A 170 -13.81 -8.70 -18.54
CA ILE A 170 -13.48 -7.29 -18.44
C ILE A 170 -12.73 -6.81 -19.67
N ALA A 171 -11.81 -7.63 -20.14
CA ALA A 171 -11.03 -7.37 -21.34
C ALA A 171 -10.75 -8.68 -22.09
N GLU A 172 -10.76 -8.64 -23.42
CA GLU A 172 -10.44 -9.77 -24.28
C GLU A 172 -9.29 -9.44 -25.22
N GLY A 173 -8.60 -10.46 -25.70
CA GLY A 173 -7.54 -10.28 -26.69
C GLY A 173 -6.27 -9.63 -26.13
N VAL A 174 -6.06 -9.72 -24.82
CA VAL A 174 -4.95 -9.07 -24.12
C VAL A 174 -3.67 -9.85 -24.36
N THR A 175 -2.61 -9.16 -24.76
CA THR A 175 -1.27 -9.69 -24.78
C THR A 175 -0.58 -9.29 -23.47
N LEU A 176 -0.32 -10.28 -22.63
CA LEU A 176 0.46 -10.09 -21.42
C LEU A 176 1.93 -10.13 -21.78
N ARG A 177 2.69 -9.26 -21.17
CA ARG A 177 4.12 -9.25 -21.29
C ARG A 177 4.72 -10.38 -20.44
N GLU A 178 5.37 -11.34 -21.10
CA GLU A 178 6.21 -12.31 -20.41
C GLU A 178 7.54 -11.61 -20.12
N ARG A 179 7.86 -11.39 -18.88
CA ARG A 179 9.22 -10.99 -18.49
C ARG A 179 10.12 -12.20 -18.73
N GLU A 180 11.04 -12.11 -19.67
CA GLU A 180 11.98 -13.18 -20.00
C GLU A 180 12.92 -13.53 -18.83
N GLU A 181 13.03 -12.66 -17.83
CA GLU A 181 13.93 -12.84 -16.70
C GLU A 181 13.12 -12.85 -15.40
N SER A 182 12.99 -14.04 -14.89
CA SER A 182 12.55 -14.36 -13.53
C SER A 182 11.05 -14.24 -13.24
N LEU A 183 10.59 -15.33 -12.68
CA LEU A 183 9.45 -15.48 -11.82
C LEU A 183 8.08 -15.57 -12.49
N ASN A 184 7.96 -15.83 -13.80
CA ASN A 184 6.68 -16.16 -14.46
C ASN A 184 5.47 -15.38 -13.92
N GLN A 185 5.69 -14.10 -13.55
CA GLN A 185 4.61 -13.26 -13.06
C GLN A 185 4.01 -12.51 -14.23
N PRO A 186 2.81 -12.85 -14.66
CA PRO A 186 2.06 -12.01 -15.58
C PRO A 186 1.84 -10.64 -14.92
N SER A 187 1.58 -9.66 -15.76
CA SER A 187 1.33 -8.30 -15.31
C SER A 187 0.41 -8.23 -14.11
N SER A 188 0.80 -7.51 -13.08
CA SER A 188 0.05 -7.37 -11.84
C SER A 188 -1.33 -6.76 -12.10
N ILE A 189 -2.37 -7.38 -11.55
CA ILE A 189 -3.70 -6.78 -11.46
C ILE A 189 -3.77 -6.09 -10.10
N THR A 190 -4.24 -4.85 -10.06
CA THR A 190 -4.51 -4.14 -8.81
C THR A 190 -5.96 -3.66 -8.78
N TRP A 191 -6.64 -3.91 -7.66
CA TRP A 191 -8.02 -3.46 -7.46
C TRP A 191 -8.09 -2.02 -6.96
N SER A 192 -9.09 -1.30 -7.44
CA SER A 192 -9.46 -0.01 -6.82
C SER A 192 -9.94 -0.23 -5.38
N PRO A 193 -9.82 0.78 -4.51
CA PRO A 193 -10.25 0.69 -3.11
C PRO A 193 -11.73 0.36 -2.94
N ASP A 194 -12.57 0.81 -3.87
CA ASP A 194 -14.02 0.55 -3.88
C ASP A 194 -14.39 -0.83 -4.47
N SER A 195 -13.40 -1.62 -4.92
CA SER A 195 -13.61 -2.94 -5.54
C SER A 195 -14.45 -2.94 -6.82
N GLN A 196 -14.61 -1.78 -7.48
CA GLN A 196 -15.43 -1.67 -8.69
C GLN A 196 -14.60 -1.67 -9.96
N ARG A 197 -13.30 -1.38 -9.85
CA ARG A 197 -12.39 -1.28 -10.99
C ARG A 197 -11.08 -1.98 -10.69
N MET A 198 -10.34 -2.27 -11.76
CA MET A 198 -8.99 -2.81 -11.65
C MET A 198 -8.06 -2.17 -12.68
N ALA A 199 -6.80 -1.99 -12.30
CA ALA A 199 -5.76 -1.57 -13.22
C ALA A 199 -4.82 -2.72 -13.53
N TYR A 200 -4.33 -2.77 -14.77
CA TYR A 200 -3.40 -3.77 -15.25
C TYR A 200 -2.55 -3.23 -16.39
N ALA A 201 -1.39 -3.83 -16.63
CA ALA A 201 -0.55 -3.53 -17.78
C ALA A 201 -0.83 -4.51 -18.92
N ALA A 202 -0.84 -4.02 -20.14
CA ALA A 202 -0.97 -4.86 -21.34
C ALA A 202 -0.26 -4.25 -22.54
N ASP A 203 0.21 -5.13 -23.42
CA ASP A 203 0.86 -4.70 -24.66
C ASP A 203 -0.15 -4.22 -25.69
N THR A 204 0.21 -3.16 -26.38
CA THR A 204 -0.48 -2.61 -27.53
C THR A 204 0.49 -2.60 -28.72
N PRO A 205 0.02 -2.39 -29.94
CA PRO A 205 0.92 -2.24 -31.10
C PRO A 205 1.93 -1.08 -30.98
N ALA A 206 1.67 -0.11 -30.08
CA ALA A 206 2.51 1.06 -29.85
C ALA A 206 3.44 0.94 -28.63
N GLY A 207 3.32 -0.11 -27.84
CA GLY A 207 4.05 -0.36 -26.60
C GLY A 207 3.13 -0.89 -25.51
N SER A 208 3.60 -0.94 -24.26
CA SER A 208 2.79 -1.35 -23.12
C SER A 208 2.11 -0.15 -22.47
N ALA A 209 0.85 -0.31 -22.09
CA ALA A 209 0.07 0.73 -21.40
C ALA A 209 -0.62 0.18 -20.14
N ILE A 210 -0.92 1.08 -19.22
CA ILE A 210 -1.80 0.78 -18.09
C ILE A 210 -3.25 0.98 -18.55
N PHE A 211 -4.06 -0.01 -18.24
CA PHE A 211 -5.50 -0.01 -18.49
C PHE A 211 -6.27 0.04 -17.18
N VAL A 212 -7.43 0.64 -17.20
CA VAL A 212 -8.43 0.53 -16.15
C VAL A 212 -9.66 -0.15 -16.72
N GLY A 213 -10.06 -1.26 -16.10
CA GLY A 213 -11.27 -2.02 -16.40
C GLY A 213 -12.32 -1.88 -15.31
N ASP A 214 -13.58 -1.83 -15.69
CA ASP A 214 -14.73 -1.82 -14.79
C ASP A 214 -15.25 -3.25 -14.56
N ILE A 215 -15.75 -3.54 -13.36
CA ILE A 215 -16.29 -4.87 -13.01
C ILE A 215 -17.51 -5.25 -13.88
N GLU A 216 -18.24 -4.26 -14.36
CA GLU A 216 -19.39 -4.48 -15.27
C GLU A 216 -18.92 -4.78 -16.72
N GLY A 217 -17.65 -4.60 -17.01
CA GLY A 217 -17.03 -4.86 -18.31
C GLY A 217 -16.54 -3.60 -19.01
N GLY A 218 -15.57 -3.81 -19.89
CA GLY A 218 -14.88 -2.74 -20.62
C GLY A 218 -13.64 -2.25 -19.93
N ALA A 219 -12.62 -1.94 -20.75
CA ALA A 219 -11.34 -1.42 -20.28
C ALA A 219 -10.83 -0.31 -21.20
N THR A 220 -10.17 0.67 -20.60
CA THR A 220 -9.62 1.82 -21.31
C THR A 220 -8.14 2.00 -20.96
N ALA A 221 -7.28 2.24 -21.95
CA ALA A 221 -5.90 2.63 -21.73
C ALA A 221 -5.86 4.04 -21.12
N ILE A 222 -5.13 4.20 -20.03
CA ILE A 222 -5.02 5.46 -19.27
C ILE A 222 -3.64 6.09 -19.35
N THR A 223 -2.65 5.42 -19.97
CA THR A 223 -1.29 5.96 -20.16
C THR A 223 -0.87 5.92 -21.63
N ASP A 224 0.10 6.77 -22.00
CA ASP A 224 0.76 6.69 -23.32
C ASP A 224 1.56 5.37 -23.42
N PRO A 225 1.30 4.51 -24.42
CA PRO A 225 2.05 3.26 -24.60
C PRO A 225 3.57 3.45 -24.77
N LYS A 226 4.02 4.64 -25.13
CA LYS A 226 5.45 4.96 -25.27
C LYS A 226 6.19 4.95 -23.93
N LEU A 227 5.48 5.16 -22.82
CA LEU A 227 6.03 5.04 -21.46
C LEU A 227 6.32 3.59 -21.10
N LYS A 228 5.73 2.64 -21.83
CA LYS A 228 5.82 1.20 -21.54
C LYS A 228 5.51 0.90 -20.07
N GLY A 229 4.38 1.44 -19.60
CA GLY A 229 3.94 1.29 -18.21
C GLY A 229 3.74 -0.16 -17.80
N ILE A 230 4.28 -0.53 -16.66
CA ILE A 230 4.18 -1.86 -16.03
C ILE A 230 3.92 -1.71 -14.52
N ASP A 231 3.58 -2.83 -13.87
CA ASP A 231 3.41 -2.95 -12.43
C ASP A 231 2.55 -1.82 -11.81
N PRO A 232 1.27 -1.69 -12.22
CA PRO A 232 0.41 -0.67 -11.63
C PRO A 232 0.09 -0.99 -10.17
N ALA A 233 0.06 0.05 -9.34
CA ALA A 233 -0.38 0.01 -7.95
C ALA A 233 -1.41 1.11 -7.67
N TRP A 234 -2.63 0.73 -7.36
CA TRP A 234 -3.71 1.67 -7.07
C TRP A 234 -3.55 2.26 -5.67
N ALA A 235 -3.56 3.59 -5.58
CA ALA A 235 -3.45 4.29 -4.30
C ALA A 235 -4.65 3.98 -3.38
N PRO A 236 -4.43 3.91 -2.05
CA PRO A 236 -5.47 3.57 -1.08
C PRO A 236 -6.66 4.53 -1.05
N ASP A 237 -6.45 5.77 -1.43
CA ASP A 237 -7.50 6.80 -1.50
C ASP A 237 -8.30 6.75 -2.81
N GLY A 238 -7.87 5.93 -3.77
CA GLY A 238 -8.53 5.77 -5.07
C GLY A 238 -8.26 6.89 -6.07
N THR A 239 -7.45 7.88 -5.73
CA THR A 239 -7.26 9.09 -6.55
C THR A 239 -6.22 8.92 -7.63
N SER A 240 -5.28 7.97 -7.49
CA SER A 240 -4.20 7.76 -8.43
C SER A 240 -3.80 6.29 -8.57
N ILE A 241 -3.10 6.01 -9.66
CA ILE A 241 -2.44 4.75 -9.95
C ILE A 241 -0.97 5.07 -10.20
N VAL A 242 -0.07 4.47 -9.40
CA VAL A 242 1.36 4.54 -9.65
C VAL A 242 1.76 3.37 -10.53
N PHE A 243 2.67 3.59 -11.46
CA PHE A 243 3.21 2.56 -12.32
C PHE A 243 4.70 2.78 -12.60
N VAL A 244 5.38 1.74 -13.00
CA VAL A 244 6.79 1.80 -13.41
C VAL A 244 6.87 2.02 -14.91
N SER A 245 7.71 2.94 -15.36
CA SER A 245 8.08 3.04 -16.78
C SER A 245 9.27 2.12 -17.04
N GLU A 246 9.11 1.17 -17.96
CA GLU A 246 10.18 0.23 -18.31
C GLU A 246 11.29 0.88 -19.17
N THR A 247 11.04 2.06 -19.73
CA THR A 247 12.06 2.80 -20.50
C THR A 247 12.96 3.66 -19.65
N SER A 248 12.59 3.85 -18.39
CA SER A 248 13.29 4.73 -17.46
C SER A 248 13.24 4.18 -16.04
N THR A 249 14.11 4.65 -15.22
CA THR A 249 14.23 4.35 -13.79
C THR A 249 13.23 5.16 -12.97
N THR A 250 11.99 5.29 -13.47
CA THR A 250 11.02 6.24 -12.93
C THR A 250 9.71 5.60 -12.54
N LEU A 251 9.18 6.06 -11.42
CA LEU A 251 7.80 5.90 -11.03
C LEU A 251 6.97 7.05 -11.62
N HIS A 252 5.83 6.72 -12.17
CA HIS A 252 4.84 7.65 -12.68
C HIS A 252 3.55 7.53 -11.87
N SER A 253 2.78 8.60 -11.85
CA SER A 253 1.45 8.65 -11.26
C SER A 253 0.46 9.19 -12.28
N VAL A 254 -0.74 8.61 -12.32
CA VAL A 254 -1.83 9.01 -13.21
C VAL A 254 -3.17 8.85 -12.49
N ALA A 255 -4.13 9.73 -12.75
CA ALA A 255 -5.49 9.52 -12.27
C ALA A 255 -6.18 8.34 -12.99
N PRO A 256 -7.16 7.66 -12.37
CA PRO A 256 -7.84 6.51 -12.97
C PRO A 256 -8.61 6.82 -14.28
N ASP A 257 -8.83 8.08 -14.60
CA ASP A 257 -9.41 8.55 -15.85
C ASP A 257 -8.37 8.92 -16.93
N GLY A 258 -7.07 8.71 -16.65
CA GLY A 258 -5.95 9.00 -17.52
C GLY A 258 -5.47 10.45 -17.48
N THR A 259 -6.05 11.30 -16.65
CA THR A 259 -5.61 12.69 -16.52
C THR A 259 -4.46 12.84 -15.53
N GLY A 260 -3.72 13.94 -15.61
CA GLY A 260 -2.70 14.32 -14.62
C GLY A 260 -1.50 13.39 -14.58
N GLU A 261 -1.20 12.64 -15.65
CA GLU A 261 0.00 11.81 -15.70
C GLU A 261 1.25 12.67 -15.50
N HIS A 262 2.10 12.24 -14.59
CA HIS A 262 3.38 12.89 -14.31
C HIS A 262 4.37 11.90 -13.69
N GLN A 263 5.65 12.23 -13.82
CA GLN A 263 6.72 11.51 -13.13
C GLN A 263 6.64 11.81 -11.64
N LEU A 264 6.52 10.75 -10.82
CA LEU A 264 6.45 10.85 -9.36
C LEU A 264 7.84 10.88 -8.73
N ALA A 265 8.69 9.93 -9.10
CA ALA A 265 10.04 9.81 -8.54
C ALA A 265 11.02 9.22 -9.57
N THR A 266 12.31 9.52 -9.37
CA THR A 266 13.41 8.89 -10.11
C THR A 266 14.28 8.10 -9.12
N LEU A 267 14.58 6.85 -9.45
CA LEU A 267 15.55 6.01 -8.77
C LEU A 267 16.78 5.83 -9.67
N LYS A 268 17.87 5.31 -9.13
CA LYS A 268 19.14 5.23 -9.90
C LYS A 268 19.08 4.27 -11.08
N ASP A 269 18.34 3.17 -10.92
CA ASP A 269 18.26 2.09 -11.90
C ASP A 269 16.86 1.44 -11.88
N ILE A 270 16.70 0.27 -12.48
CA ILE A 270 15.44 -0.44 -12.64
C ILE A 270 14.62 -0.44 -11.36
N VAL A 271 13.36 -0.02 -11.46
CA VAL A 271 12.36 -0.04 -10.38
C VAL A 271 11.33 -1.11 -10.68
N LEU A 272 10.89 -1.83 -9.66
CA LEU A 272 9.96 -2.95 -9.78
C LEU A 272 9.00 -2.99 -8.57
N TRP A 273 7.81 -3.56 -8.79
CA TRP A 273 6.85 -3.99 -7.78
C TRP A 273 6.50 -2.92 -6.73
N PRO A 274 5.92 -1.80 -7.13
CA PRO A 274 5.44 -0.81 -6.19
C PRO A 274 4.26 -1.38 -5.35
N ASP A 275 4.32 -1.19 -4.04
CA ASP A 275 3.24 -1.51 -3.10
C ASP A 275 2.98 -0.31 -2.19
N TRP A 276 1.72 0.12 -2.11
CA TRP A 276 1.31 1.24 -1.28
C TRP A 276 1.20 0.86 0.19
N SER A 277 1.74 1.69 1.07
CA SER A 277 1.39 1.61 2.49
C SER A 277 -0.12 1.84 2.67
N PRO A 278 -0.78 1.12 3.59
CA PRO A 278 -2.25 1.21 3.77
C PRO A 278 -2.76 2.61 4.10
N ASP A 279 -1.92 3.45 4.71
CA ASP A 279 -2.22 4.85 5.02
C ASP A 279 -2.03 5.79 3.82
N GLY A 280 -1.53 5.28 2.68
CA GLY A 280 -1.25 6.07 1.48
C GLY A 280 -0.08 7.04 1.62
N ALA A 281 0.71 6.96 2.68
CA ALA A 281 1.79 7.91 2.93
C ALA A 281 3.07 7.58 2.16
N SER A 282 3.27 6.32 1.76
CA SER A 282 4.49 5.85 1.10
C SER A 282 4.23 4.67 0.17
N LEU A 283 5.11 4.50 -0.80
CA LEU A 283 5.27 3.28 -1.60
C LEU A 283 6.49 2.51 -1.11
N ALA A 284 6.44 1.19 -1.13
CA ALA A 284 7.61 0.34 -1.11
C ALA A 284 7.90 -0.13 -2.54
N VAL A 285 9.16 -0.16 -2.93
CA VAL A 285 9.60 -0.57 -4.28
C VAL A 285 10.90 -1.36 -4.17
N SER A 286 11.16 -2.23 -5.14
CA SER A 286 12.51 -2.74 -5.36
C SER A 286 13.19 -1.87 -6.40
N ALA A 287 14.44 -1.49 -6.15
CA ALA A 287 15.24 -0.76 -7.14
C ALA A 287 16.69 -1.20 -7.12
N ALA A 288 17.32 -1.20 -8.30
CA ALA A 288 18.73 -1.51 -8.39
C ALA A 288 19.58 -0.29 -8.01
N VAL A 289 20.64 -0.56 -7.24
CA VAL A 289 21.69 0.40 -6.93
C VAL A 289 23.02 -0.34 -7.06
N ASP A 290 23.88 0.16 -7.95
CA ASP A 290 25.21 -0.45 -8.19
C ASP A 290 25.13 -1.97 -8.51
N ASP A 291 24.21 -2.33 -9.43
CA ASP A 291 23.88 -3.70 -9.89
C ASP A 291 23.25 -4.62 -8.83
N GLN A 292 22.82 -4.08 -7.71
CA GLN A 292 22.15 -4.84 -6.65
C GLN A 292 20.73 -4.33 -6.43
N LEU A 293 19.78 -5.25 -6.27
CA LEU A 293 18.39 -4.90 -5.90
C LEU A 293 18.28 -4.71 -4.39
N ASP A 294 17.77 -3.55 -4.00
CA ASP A 294 17.43 -3.20 -2.63
C ASP A 294 15.96 -2.77 -2.53
N VAL A 295 15.42 -2.78 -1.32
CA VAL A 295 14.08 -2.27 -1.01
C VAL A 295 14.15 -0.82 -0.59
N PHE A 296 13.35 0.02 -1.24
CA PHE A 296 13.22 1.44 -0.96
C PHE A 296 11.80 1.79 -0.53
N THR A 297 11.69 2.84 0.26
CA THR A 297 10.42 3.55 0.44
C THR A 297 10.48 4.89 -0.27
N VAL A 298 9.37 5.25 -0.92
CA VAL A 298 9.17 6.52 -1.61
C VAL A 298 7.96 7.22 -1.00
N SER A 299 8.09 8.47 -0.58
CA SER A 299 6.93 9.23 -0.07
C SER A 299 5.86 9.40 -1.14
N ALA A 300 4.60 9.55 -0.73
CA ALA A 300 3.47 9.66 -1.66
C ALA A 300 3.59 10.83 -2.65
N ASP A 301 4.31 11.89 -2.28
CA ASP A 301 4.62 13.03 -3.13
C ASP A 301 5.91 12.85 -3.97
N GLY A 302 6.57 11.70 -3.86
CA GLY A 302 7.81 11.37 -4.59
C GLY A 302 9.07 12.12 -4.14
N THR A 303 9.00 12.98 -3.13
CA THR A 303 10.11 13.87 -2.74
C THR A 303 11.18 13.19 -1.90
N THR A 304 10.83 12.13 -1.18
CA THR A 304 11.73 11.40 -0.30
C THR A 304 11.86 9.95 -0.76
N VAL A 305 13.09 9.52 -1.01
CA VAL A 305 13.43 8.13 -1.36
C VAL A 305 14.42 7.63 -0.33
N THR A 306 14.08 6.54 0.36
CA THR A 306 14.91 5.97 1.44
C THR A 306 15.18 4.50 1.17
N ASN A 307 16.43 4.09 1.14
CA ASN A 307 16.79 2.68 1.16
C ASN A 307 16.52 2.12 2.56
N VAL A 308 15.80 0.99 2.66
CA VAL A 308 15.40 0.39 3.94
C VAL A 308 16.04 -0.98 4.18
N SER A 309 16.66 -1.58 3.19
CA SER A 309 17.19 -2.95 3.31
C SER A 309 18.69 -3.03 3.63
N HIS A 310 19.54 -2.33 2.93
CA HIS A 310 21.00 -2.22 3.17
C HIS A 310 21.78 -3.53 3.32
N ASP A 311 21.32 -4.64 2.75
CA ASP A 311 22.01 -5.93 2.81
C ASP A 311 22.82 -6.16 1.52
N PRO A 312 24.01 -6.82 1.57
CA PRO A 312 24.76 -7.15 0.36
C PRO A 312 24.09 -8.18 -0.55
N SER A 313 23.01 -8.80 -0.11
CA SER A 313 22.20 -9.73 -0.93
C SER A 313 21.11 -8.98 -1.70
N ALA A 314 20.70 -9.50 -2.86
CA ALA A 314 19.59 -8.91 -3.60
C ALA A 314 18.26 -9.04 -2.82
N GLU A 315 17.54 -7.95 -2.69
CA GLU A 315 16.28 -7.86 -1.94
C GLU A 315 15.17 -7.27 -2.82
N PHE A 316 14.01 -7.93 -2.83
CA PHE A 316 12.96 -7.59 -3.79
C PHE A 316 11.55 -7.98 -3.34
N SER A 317 10.57 -7.49 -4.12
CA SER A 317 9.13 -7.71 -3.91
C SER A 317 8.67 -7.33 -2.51
N PRO A 318 8.84 -6.07 -2.10
CA PRO A 318 8.36 -5.61 -0.80
C PRO A 318 6.83 -5.64 -0.74
N SER A 319 6.30 -5.92 0.45
CA SER A 319 4.87 -5.90 0.74
C SER A 319 4.61 -5.29 2.12
N TRP A 320 3.70 -4.33 2.20
CA TRP A 320 3.28 -3.72 3.45
C TRP A 320 2.33 -4.62 4.24
N SER A 321 2.52 -4.67 5.56
CA SER A 321 1.50 -5.25 6.44
C SER A 321 0.20 -4.43 6.36
N PRO A 322 -0.98 -5.07 6.57
CA PRO A 322 -2.28 -4.38 6.43
C PRO A 322 -2.49 -3.21 7.38
N ASP A 323 -1.76 -3.17 8.50
CA ASP A 323 -1.75 -2.05 9.45
C ASP A 323 -0.70 -0.98 9.13
N GLY A 324 0.15 -1.21 8.12
CA GLY A 324 1.20 -0.30 7.69
C GLY A 324 2.38 -0.16 8.67
N SER A 325 2.45 -1.01 9.69
CA SER A 325 3.50 -0.95 10.70
C SER A 325 4.78 -1.68 10.30
N ARG A 326 4.68 -2.63 9.35
CA ARG A 326 5.77 -3.53 8.95
C ARG A 326 5.88 -3.63 7.43
N LEU A 327 7.09 -3.98 6.99
CA LEU A 327 7.41 -4.41 5.62
C LEU A 327 7.89 -5.85 5.63
N ALA A 328 7.54 -6.60 4.59
CA ALA A 328 8.15 -7.89 4.30
C ALA A 328 8.71 -7.87 2.88
N TRP A 329 9.82 -8.57 2.65
CA TRP A 329 10.42 -8.71 1.32
C TRP A 329 11.17 -10.03 1.18
N ALA A 330 11.44 -10.43 -0.04
CA ALA A 330 12.28 -11.58 -0.34
C ALA A 330 13.74 -11.15 -0.41
N ARG A 331 14.65 -11.99 0.11
CA ARG A 331 16.10 -11.84 0.00
C ARG A 331 16.69 -13.05 -0.71
N ALA A 332 17.41 -12.81 -1.81
CA ALA A 332 18.22 -13.83 -2.46
C ALA A 332 19.52 -14.04 -1.69
N PRO A 333 19.96 -15.27 -1.50
CA PRO A 333 21.30 -15.50 -0.97
C PRO A 333 22.36 -15.04 -1.98
N ALA A 334 23.47 -14.52 -1.46
CA ALA A 334 24.64 -14.19 -2.28
C ALA A 334 25.33 -15.45 -2.86
N ASP A 335 25.05 -16.62 -2.31
CA ASP A 335 25.56 -17.93 -2.70
C ASP A 335 24.42 -18.78 -3.24
N GLU A 336 24.53 -19.24 -4.50
CA GLU A 336 23.53 -20.10 -5.17
C GLU A 336 23.20 -21.40 -4.41
N SER A 337 24.07 -21.83 -3.49
CA SER A 337 23.82 -22.98 -2.62
C SER A 337 22.96 -22.68 -1.39
N ALA A 338 22.73 -21.41 -1.08
CA ALA A 338 21.97 -20.99 0.07
C ALA A 338 20.48 -20.80 -0.29
N ARG A 339 19.63 -20.86 0.71
CA ARG A 339 18.18 -20.74 0.55
C ARG A 339 17.73 -19.30 0.71
N ALA A 340 16.64 -18.93 0.04
CA ALA A 340 16.04 -17.62 0.16
C ALA A 340 15.52 -17.33 1.57
N TRP A 341 15.32 -16.06 1.85
CA TRP A 341 14.78 -15.56 3.11
C TRP A 341 13.56 -14.68 2.83
N VAL A 342 12.59 -14.74 3.72
CA VAL A 342 11.61 -13.68 3.89
C VAL A 342 12.09 -12.83 5.06
N VAL A 343 12.30 -11.56 4.82
CA VAL A 343 12.69 -10.58 5.83
C VAL A 343 11.46 -9.80 6.24
N VAL A 344 11.26 -9.61 7.54
CA VAL A 344 10.21 -8.76 8.11
C VAL A 344 10.88 -7.67 8.93
N SER A 345 10.53 -6.42 8.66
CA SER A 345 11.04 -5.25 9.38
C SER A 345 9.94 -4.32 9.83
N ASP A 346 10.29 -3.37 10.68
CA ASP A 346 9.45 -2.20 10.91
C ASP A 346 9.47 -1.25 9.69
N ARG A 347 8.66 -0.20 9.73
CA ARG A 347 8.56 0.79 8.65
C ARG A 347 9.87 1.50 8.31
N ALA A 348 10.81 1.57 9.25
CA ALA A 348 12.10 2.23 9.07
C ALA A 348 13.20 1.30 8.52
N GLY A 349 12.87 0.02 8.28
CA GLY A 349 13.84 -0.97 7.82
C GLY A 349 14.66 -1.63 8.94
N THR A 350 14.33 -1.38 10.20
CA THR A 350 14.97 -2.09 11.32
C THR A 350 14.51 -3.54 11.29
N ARG A 351 15.46 -4.46 11.11
CA ARG A 351 15.18 -5.88 10.98
C ARG A 351 14.55 -6.42 12.26
N ILE A 352 13.42 -7.12 12.09
CA ILE A 352 12.70 -7.79 13.17
C ILE A 352 12.95 -9.29 13.11
N VAL A 353 12.69 -9.92 11.95
CA VAL A 353 12.73 -11.38 11.77
C VAL A 353 13.26 -11.74 10.37
N GLU A 354 14.04 -12.80 10.33
CA GLU A 354 14.45 -13.47 9.11
C GLU A 354 13.87 -14.88 9.07
N LEU A 355 12.97 -15.12 8.13
CA LEU A 355 12.33 -16.41 7.94
C LEU A 355 13.04 -17.17 6.82
N ARG A 356 13.72 -18.25 7.19
CA ARG A 356 14.41 -19.10 6.20
C ARG A 356 13.39 -19.94 5.46
N VAL A 357 13.30 -19.77 4.15
CA VAL A 357 12.41 -20.55 3.29
C VAL A 357 13.22 -21.48 2.39
N PRO A 358 12.80 -22.75 2.27
CA PRO A 358 13.56 -23.74 1.51
C PRO A 358 13.31 -23.63 0.00
N ALA A 359 13.53 -22.46 -0.62
CA ALA A 359 13.09 -22.28 -1.99
C ALA A 359 13.78 -21.20 -2.78
N ASP A 360 13.56 -21.29 -4.09
CA ASP A 360 13.72 -20.17 -4.99
C ASP A 360 12.63 -19.14 -4.72
N LEU A 361 13.00 -17.92 -4.86
CA LEU A 361 12.41 -16.69 -4.44
C LEU A 361 10.94 -16.48 -4.86
N ALA A 362 10.07 -16.34 -3.88
CA ALA A 362 8.72 -15.86 -4.10
C ALA A 362 8.39 -14.66 -3.20
N PRO A 363 7.67 -13.65 -3.73
CA PRO A 363 7.29 -12.49 -2.95
C PRO A 363 6.45 -12.88 -1.73
N PRO A 364 6.74 -12.32 -0.55
CA PRO A 364 5.90 -12.51 0.61
C PRO A 364 4.61 -11.68 0.48
N VAL A 365 3.47 -12.28 0.84
CA VAL A 365 2.17 -11.61 0.83
C VAL A 365 1.52 -11.73 2.20
N TRP A 366 1.16 -10.61 2.80
CA TRP A 366 0.51 -10.54 4.09
C TRP A 366 -0.93 -11.03 4.07
N SER A 367 -1.31 -11.78 5.10
CA SER A 367 -2.74 -12.05 5.36
C SER A 367 -3.46 -10.75 5.72
N PRO A 368 -4.76 -10.63 5.41
CA PRO A 368 -5.53 -9.41 5.68
C PRO A 368 -5.62 -9.00 7.15
N ASP A 369 -5.40 -9.94 8.08
CA ASP A 369 -5.34 -9.71 9.53
C ASP A 369 -3.91 -9.40 10.02
N GLY A 370 -2.92 -9.42 9.14
CA GLY A 370 -1.51 -9.16 9.48
C GLY A 370 -0.85 -10.23 10.34
N THR A 371 -1.50 -11.38 10.56
CA THR A 371 -0.99 -12.43 11.46
C THR A 371 -0.14 -13.48 10.75
N ARG A 372 -0.19 -13.54 9.43
CA ARG A 372 0.54 -14.51 8.63
C ARG A 372 1.07 -13.88 7.35
N LEU A 373 2.08 -14.55 6.78
CA LEU A 373 2.58 -14.34 5.42
C LEU A 373 2.42 -15.64 4.65
N TYR A 374 2.24 -15.57 3.34
CA TYR A 374 2.57 -16.69 2.51
C TYR A 374 3.71 -16.36 1.56
N SER A 375 4.41 -17.38 1.13
CA SER A 375 5.42 -17.32 0.07
C SER A 375 5.37 -18.62 -0.71
N TYR A 376 5.83 -18.62 -1.95
CA TYR A 376 5.93 -19.83 -2.75
C TYR A 376 7.29 -20.48 -2.54
N VAL A 377 7.31 -21.79 -2.56
CA VAL A 377 8.53 -22.56 -2.47
C VAL A 377 8.57 -23.60 -3.58
N MET A 378 9.69 -23.69 -4.29
CA MET A 378 9.92 -24.81 -5.20
C MET A 378 10.32 -26.04 -4.39
N ASP A 379 9.62 -27.13 -4.56
CA ASP A 379 10.07 -28.44 -4.04
C ASP A 379 11.08 -29.02 -5.01
N ASP A 380 12.35 -29.11 -4.57
CA ASP A 380 13.46 -29.62 -5.39
C ASP A 380 13.27 -31.08 -5.82
N ALA A 381 12.51 -31.86 -5.05
CA ALA A 381 12.28 -33.26 -5.33
C ALA A 381 11.19 -33.50 -6.39
N GLU A 382 10.15 -32.66 -6.36
CA GLU A 382 8.97 -32.80 -7.20
C GLU A 382 8.90 -31.78 -8.34
N ARG A 383 9.74 -30.75 -8.31
CA ARG A 383 9.77 -29.61 -9.25
C ARG A 383 8.43 -28.84 -9.36
N PHE A 384 7.70 -28.78 -8.26
CA PHE A 384 6.46 -28.03 -8.15
C PHE A 384 6.59 -26.90 -7.16
N TYR A 385 5.94 -25.77 -7.44
CA TYR A 385 5.76 -24.73 -6.46
C TYR A 385 4.69 -25.14 -5.45
N GLN A 386 4.98 -24.95 -4.17
CA GLN A 386 4.07 -25.15 -3.05
C GLN A 386 3.88 -23.83 -2.32
N LEU A 387 2.74 -23.65 -1.68
CA LEU A 387 2.49 -22.52 -0.82
C LEU A 387 2.99 -22.79 0.60
N LEU A 388 3.75 -21.87 1.12
CA LEU A 388 4.25 -21.90 2.50
C LEU A 388 3.65 -20.73 3.28
N VAL A 389 2.92 -21.04 4.35
CA VAL A 389 2.38 -20.04 5.30
C VAL A 389 3.36 -19.87 6.43
N LEU A 390 3.74 -18.63 6.70
CA LEU A 390 4.77 -18.23 7.63
C LEU A 390 4.18 -17.42 8.78
N ASP A 391 4.74 -17.61 9.96
CA ASP A 391 4.53 -16.73 11.10
C ASP A 391 5.51 -15.54 11.00
N PRO A 392 5.05 -14.30 10.86
CA PRO A 392 5.93 -13.14 10.72
C PRO A 392 6.79 -12.86 11.95
N GLU A 393 6.47 -13.44 13.10
CA GLU A 393 7.29 -13.38 14.32
C GLU A 393 8.33 -14.51 14.39
N GLY A 394 8.28 -15.49 13.48
CA GLY A 394 9.19 -16.64 13.44
C GLY A 394 9.04 -17.61 14.61
N VAL A 395 7.95 -17.55 15.37
CA VAL A 395 7.71 -18.39 16.55
C VAL A 395 7.08 -19.73 16.16
N ALA A 396 6.06 -19.70 15.29
CA ALA A 396 5.42 -20.90 14.82
C ALA A 396 6.15 -21.49 13.60
N PRO A 397 6.23 -22.82 13.47
CA PRO A 397 6.83 -23.44 12.29
C PRO A 397 6.01 -23.13 11.03
N PRO A 398 6.64 -23.07 9.85
CA PRO A 398 5.94 -22.89 8.59
C PRO A 398 4.93 -24.01 8.32
N VAL A 399 3.77 -23.65 7.78
CA VAL A 399 2.73 -24.59 7.35
C VAL A 399 2.75 -24.69 5.83
N ARG A 400 2.91 -25.90 5.30
CA ARG A 400 2.80 -26.16 3.86
C ARG A 400 1.35 -26.41 3.49
N ILE A 401 0.86 -25.69 2.50
CA ILE A 401 -0.41 -26.00 1.84
C ILE A 401 -0.08 -26.79 0.59
N GLN A 402 -0.39 -28.08 0.62
CA GLN A 402 -0.17 -28.94 -0.54
C GLN A 402 -1.18 -28.60 -1.63
N ALA A 403 -0.71 -28.44 -2.86
CA ALA A 403 -1.53 -28.40 -4.05
C ALA A 403 -1.09 -29.54 -4.96
N ASP A 404 -2.06 -30.14 -5.67
CA ASP A 404 -1.74 -31.16 -6.68
C ASP A 404 -1.23 -30.43 -7.93
N GLY A 405 0.08 -30.41 -8.12
CA GLY A 405 0.75 -29.76 -9.24
C GLY A 405 1.37 -28.41 -8.91
N ASN A 406 1.81 -27.69 -9.95
CA ASN A 406 2.34 -26.35 -9.81
C ASN A 406 1.30 -25.39 -9.25
N VAL A 407 1.69 -24.68 -8.23
CA VAL A 407 0.93 -23.56 -7.67
C VAL A 407 1.63 -22.28 -8.11
N GLY A 408 0.94 -21.48 -8.87
CA GLY A 408 1.41 -20.14 -9.23
C GLY A 408 0.96 -19.07 -8.22
N ASN A 409 0.78 -17.88 -8.72
CA ASN A 409 0.38 -16.72 -7.91
C ASN A 409 -0.97 -16.95 -7.22
N GLY A 410 -1.09 -16.45 -6.02
CA GLY A 410 -2.32 -16.49 -5.25
C GLY A 410 -2.57 -15.18 -4.51
N SER A 411 -3.70 -15.10 -3.85
CA SER A 411 -4.05 -13.95 -3.03
C SER A 411 -4.93 -14.36 -1.85
N TRP A 412 -4.96 -13.49 -0.84
CA TRP A 412 -5.82 -13.66 0.32
C TRP A 412 -7.18 -13.02 0.09
N GLN A 413 -8.24 -13.76 0.40
CA GLN A 413 -9.57 -13.19 0.52
C GLN A 413 -9.66 -12.38 1.82
N ARG A 414 -10.17 -11.17 1.71
CA ARG A 414 -10.54 -10.33 2.86
C ARG A 414 -11.98 -10.64 3.24
N LEU A 415 -12.23 -10.87 4.51
CA LEU A 415 -13.59 -10.98 5.04
C LEU A 415 -13.89 -9.72 5.87
N PRO A 416 -15.11 -9.18 5.77
CA PRO A 416 -15.51 -7.97 6.51
C PRO A 416 -15.50 -8.19 8.04
#